data_c60aea6841fabe1d7180268acfcf0dae
#
_entry.id   c60aea6841fabe1d7180268acfcf0dae
#
_cell.length_a   1.000
_cell.length_b   1.000
_cell.length_c   1.000
_cell.angle_alpha   90.00
_cell.angle_beta   90.00
_cell.angle_gamma   90.00
#
_symmetry.space_group_name_H-M   'P 1'
#
loop_
_entity.id
_entity.type
_entity.pdbx_description
1 polymer ?
#
loop_
_entity_poly.entity_id
_entity_poly.type
_entity_poly.pdbx_seq_one_letter_code
_entity_poly.pdbx_strand_id
1 'polypeptide(L)'
;SPTELSSGFPRDRESLFQYEAIVLGDIEASFFDQEQLQMIEEFVSERGGGLLMSGMVDEEFIGTEIADILPVTLVEENFLPAQLRGGIRRGDNPTGEEFFPRRTTDGQYSPLMRLEANDLGNNAAWTSLPALQGVYVTGRAKPGATVLLEHPLLQYQNQALPIVAHQRYGSGRSMSITTASTWRWQMMLPSQDQSQETLWRQLLRWLAVSAPERITIDFDQEFYNVGDEVVVTATILD
;
A
#
# COMPACT_ATOMS: atom_id res chain seq x y z
N SER A 1 11.44 -17.32 3.24
CA SER A 1 12.56 -18.04 3.91
C SER A 1 13.47 -17.03 4.60
N PRO A 2 14.07 -17.33 5.79
CA PRO A 2 15.01 -16.41 6.47
C PRO A 2 16.23 -16.02 5.64
N THR A 3 16.47 -16.68 4.52
CA THR A 3 17.62 -16.49 3.63
C THR A 3 17.28 -15.67 2.37
N GLU A 4 16.03 -15.35 2.10
CA GLU A 4 15.62 -14.70 0.85
C GLU A 4 16.17 -13.29 0.67
N LEU A 5 16.36 -12.53 1.75
CA LEU A 5 16.90 -11.18 1.72
C LEU A 5 18.28 -11.07 2.43
N SER A 6 19.02 -12.18 2.58
CA SER A 6 20.32 -12.17 3.23
C SER A 6 21.37 -11.29 2.53
N SER A 7 21.17 -11.00 1.24
CA SER A 7 21.99 -10.11 0.41
C SER A 7 21.41 -8.69 0.25
N GLY A 8 20.35 -8.35 0.97
CA GLY A 8 19.63 -7.08 0.82
C GLY A 8 18.54 -7.13 -0.24
N PHE A 9 18.12 -5.95 -0.72
CA PHE A 9 17.12 -5.85 -1.78
C PHE A 9 17.62 -6.49 -3.08
N PRO A 10 16.76 -7.18 -3.86
CA PRO A 10 17.16 -7.81 -5.12
C PRO A 10 17.87 -6.85 -6.08
N ARG A 11 18.88 -7.37 -6.78
CA ARG A 11 19.69 -6.59 -7.73
C ARG A 11 19.44 -6.95 -9.19
N ASP A 12 18.51 -7.86 -9.44
CA ASP A 12 18.14 -8.30 -10.78
C ASP A 12 16.62 -8.55 -10.87
N ARG A 13 16.10 -8.41 -12.09
CA ARG A 13 14.66 -8.58 -12.37
C ARG A 13 14.17 -9.99 -12.06
N GLU A 14 14.98 -11.01 -12.36
CA GLU A 14 14.57 -12.40 -12.16
C GLU A 14 14.27 -12.68 -10.67
N SER A 15 15.12 -12.18 -9.79
CA SER A 15 14.93 -12.28 -8.34
C SER A 15 13.75 -11.45 -7.85
N LEU A 16 13.62 -10.19 -8.30
CA LEU A 16 12.54 -9.31 -7.85
C LEU A 16 11.17 -9.77 -8.36
N PHE A 17 11.10 -10.21 -9.61
CA PHE A 17 9.84 -10.59 -10.26
C PHE A 17 9.26 -11.92 -9.76
N GLN A 18 9.94 -12.60 -8.84
CA GLN A 18 9.39 -13.76 -8.13
C GLN A 18 8.37 -13.36 -7.05
N TYR A 19 8.40 -12.11 -6.61
CA TYR A 19 7.46 -11.61 -5.60
C TYR A 19 6.16 -11.13 -6.26
N GLU A 20 5.10 -11.08 -5.47
CA GLU A 20 3.79 -10.57 -5.90
C GLU A 20 3.61 -9.11 -5.48
N ALA A 21 4.22 -8.72 -4.35
CA ALA A 21 4.15 -7.36 -3.84
C ALA A 21 5.42 -6.99 -3.06
N ILE A 22 5.73 -5.70 -3.06
CA ILE A 22 6.78 -5.06 -2.28
C ILE A 22 6.13 -4.18 -1.23
N VAL A 23 6.60 -4.29 0.01
CA VAL A 23 6.20 -3.39 1.11
C VAL A 23 7.44 -2.63 1.57
N LEU A 24 7.43 -1.32 1.39
CA LEU A 24 8.47 -0.42 1.86
C LEU A 24 7.95 0.32 3.10
N GLY A 25 8.65 0.20 4.22
CA GLY A 25 8.30 0.85 5.47
C GLY A 25 9.47 1.65 6.01
N ASP A 26 9.27 2.95 6.28
CA ASP A 26 10.24 3.87 6.90
C ASP A 26 11.67 3.74 6.31
N ILE A 27 11.78 3.67 4.99
CA ILE A 27 13.04 3.49 4.27
C ILE A 27 13.43 4.78 3.55
N GLU A 28 14.72 5.09 3.56
CA GLU A 28 15.30 6.22 2.83
C GLU A 28 15.51 5.88 1.35
N ALA A 29 15.37 6.85 0.47
CA ALA A 29 15.62 6.65 -0.97
C ALA A 29 17.07 6.24 -1.24
N SER A 30 18.01 6.72 -0.44
CA SER A 30 19.43 6.39 -0.50
C SER A 30 19.76 4.90 -0.27
N PHE A 31 18.79 4.11 0.21
CA PHE A 31 18.92 2.65 0.33
C PHE A 31 18.94 1.96 -1.04
N PHE A 32 18.36 2.59 -2.05
CA PHE A 32 18.25 2.05 -3.41
C PHE A 32 19.20 2.80 -4.34
N ASP A 33 19.86 2.07 -5.23
CA ASP A 33 20.50 2.66 -6.39
C ASP A 33 19.47 2.91 -7.52
N GLN A 34 19.90 3.66 -8.55
CA GLN A 34 19.01 4.05 -9.65
C GLN A 34 18.48 2.84 -10.43
N GLU A 35 19.26 1.78 -10.57
CA GLU A 35 18.82 0.56 -11.26
C GLU A 35 17.75 -0.17 -10.46
N GLN A 36 17.86 -0.17 -9.14
CA GLN A 36 16.84 -0.74 -8.26
C GLN A 36 15.54 0.06 -8.27
N LEU A 37 15.60 1.40 -8.29
CA LEU A 37 14.41 2.26 -8.40
C LEU A 37 13.66 2.01 -9.71
N GLN A 38 14.38 1.95 -10.83
CA GLN A 38 13.81 1.61 -12.13
C GLN A 38 13.21 0.18 -12.12
N MET A 39 13.92 -0.78 -11.54
CA MET A 39 13.45 -2.15 -11.45
C MET A 39 12.17 -2.29 -10.62
N ILE A 40 12.01 -1.49 -9.55
CA ILE A 40 10.75 -1.42 -8.79
C ILE A 40 9.63 -0.84 -9.66
N GLU A 41 9.91 0.19 -10.46
CA GLU A 41 8.94 0.76 -11.38
C GLU A 41 8.47 -0.29 -12.41
N GLU A 42 9.40 -0.98 -13.06
CA GLU A 42 9.12 -2.06 -14.02
C GLU A 42 8.36 -3.23 -13.37
N PHE A 43 8.69 -3.57 -12.11
CA PHE A 43 7.96 -4.57 -11.34
C PHE A 43 6.50 -4.22 -11.18
N VAL A 44 6.17 -2.95 -10.97
CA VAL A 44 4.77 -2.52 -10.83
C VAL A 44 4.13 -2.32 -12.20
N SER A 45 4.77 -1.57 -13.09
CA SER A 45 4.16 -1.14 -14.36
C SER A 45 4.02 -2.27 -15.38
N GLU A 46 5.05 -3.11 -15.53
CA GLU A 46 5.13 -4.16 -16.54
C GLU A 46 4.74 -5.54 -15.99
N ARG A 47 5.39 -5.97 -14.88
CA ARG A 47 5.14 -7.25 -14.24
C ARG A 47 3.74 -7.36 -13.64
N GLY A 48 3.15 -6.22 -13.25
CA GLY A 48 1.85 -6.19 -12.58
C GLY A 48 1.92 -6.41 -11.08
N GLY A 49 3.08 -6.28 -10.47
CA GLY A 49 3.27 -6.41 -9.03
C GLY A 49 2.63 -5.27 -8.24
N GLY A 50 2.52 -5.46 -6.92
CA GLY A 50 2.01 -4.45 -6.00
C GLY A 50 3.12 -3.70 -5.27
N LEU A 51 2.96 -2.38 -5.05
CA LEU A 51 3.83 -1.59 -4.18
C LEU A 51 3.02 -0.95 -3.06
N LEU A 52 3.40 -1.20 -1.82
CA LEU A 52 2.92 -0.48 -0.64
C LEU A 52 4.06 0.32 -0.03
N MET A 53 3.87 1.63 0.08
CA MET A 53 4.68 2.51 0.93
C MET A 53 3.93 2.75 2.24
N SER A 54 4.52 2.36 3.38
CA SER A 54 3.92 2.49 4.71
C SER A 54 4.84 3.29 5.63
N GLY A 55 4.29 4.29 6.30
CA GLY A 55 5.05 5.15 7.19
C GLY A 55 5.64 6.36 6.49
N MET A 56 6.89 6.69 6.81
CA MET A 56 7.57 7.83 6.23
C MET A 56 7.84 7.62 4.74
N VAL A 57 7.47 8.61 3.95
CA VAL A 57 7.92 8.74 2.57
C VAL A 57 8.93 9.87 2.54
N ASP A 58 10.21 9.52 2.39
CA ASP A 58 11.30 10.47 2.37
C ASP A 58 11.16 11.43 1.18
N GLU A 59 11.46 12.73 1.39
CA GLU A 59 11.49 13.71 0.30
C GLU A 59 12.55 13.40 -0.75
N GLU A 60 13.58 12.62 -0.41
CA GLU A 60 14.58 12.13 -1.38
C GLU A 60 13.98 11.25 -2.48
N PHE A 61 12.77 10.71 -2.28
CA PHE A 61 12.04 10.03 -3.35
C PHE A 61 11.45 11.00 -4.40
N ILE A 62 11.41 12.31 -4.12
CA ILE A 62 10.90 13.30 -5.08
C ILE A 62 11.77 13.27 -6.34
N GLY A 63 11.12 13.08 -7.49
CA GLY A 63 11.79 12.97 -8.79
C GLY A 63 12.36 11.59 -9.10
N THR A 64 12.11 10.58 -8.25
CA THR A 64 12.41 9.18 -8.54
C THR A 64 11.18 8.46 -9.11
N GLU A 65 11.41 7.29 -9.67
CA GLU A 65 10.38 6.39 -10.21
C GLU A 65 9.35 5.98 -9.13
N ILE A 66 9.79 5.88 -7.86
CA ILE A 66 8.89 5.57 -6.74
C ILE A 66 7.84 6.66 -6.57
N ALA A 67 8.25 7.95 -6.67
CA ALA A 67 7.28 9.04 -6.58
C ALA A 67 6.20 8.94 -7.66
N ASP A 68 6.55 8.48 -8.85
CA ASP A 68 5.59 8.33 -9.96
C ASP A 68 4.58 7.20 -9.71
N ILE A 69 5.02 6.12 -9.09
CA ILE A 69 4.17 4.96 -8.75
C ILE A 69 3.18 5.29 -7.63
N LEU A 70 3.55 6.12 -6.65
CA LEU A 70 2.73 6.38 -5.46
C LEU A 70 1.39 7.06 -5.82
N PRO A 71 0.30 6.74 -5.09
CA PRO A 71 -1.03 7.35 -5.32
C PRO A 71 -1.14 8.78 -4.79
N VAL A 72 -0.10 9.29 -4.14
CA VAL A 72 -0.01 10.64 -3.57
C VAL A 72 1.16 11.40 -4.18
N THR A 73 1.07 12.72 -4.24
CA THR A 73 2.21 13.56 -4.59
C THR A 73 3.12 13.72 -3.38
N LEU A 74 4.42 13.77 -3.60
CA LEU A 74 5.39 14.11 -2.56
C LEU A 74 5.64 15.62 -2.59
N VAL A 75 5.92 16.20 -1.43
CA VAL A 75 6.12 17.64 -1.27
C VAL A 75 7.32 17.86 -0.37
N GLU A 76 8.28 18.66 -0.84
CA GLU A 76 9.39 19.09 -0.02
C GLU A 76 8.90 19.91 1.19
N GLU A 77 9.52 19.72 2.34
CA GLU A 77 9.15 20.42 3.59
C GLU A 77 9.06 21.93 3.43
N ASN A 78 9.96 22.50 2.63
CA ASN A 78 10.02 23.94 2.40
C ASN A 78 8.76 24.50 1.72
N PHE A 79 8.04 23.70 0.97
CA PHE A 79 6.79 24.10 0.30
C PHE A 79 5.54 23.83 1.14
N LEU A 80 5.70 23.17 2.30
CA LEU A 80 4.57 22.94 3.19
C LEU A 80 4.17 24.24 3.92
N PRO A 81 2.86 24.43 4.19
CA PRO A 81 2.41 25.46 5.11
C PRO A 81 3.09 25.33 6.49
N ALA A 82 3.36 26.46 7.15
CA ALA A 82 4.11 26.49 8.41
C ALA A 82 3.53 25.53 9.49
N GLN A 83 2.22 25.37 9.55
CA GLN A 83 1.53 24.48 10.49
C GLN A 83 1.73 22.97 10.18
N LEU A 84 2.21 22.64 9.00
CA LEU A 84 2.52 21.27 8.58
C LEU A 84 4.03 20.98 8.56
N ARG A 85 4.87 22.01 8.76
CA ARG A 85 6.32 21.84 8.85
C ARG A 85 6.73 21.29 10.21
N GLY A 86 7.89 20.65 10.24
CA GLY A 86 8.46 20.10 11.48
C GLY A 86 8.00 18.68 11.78
N GLY A 87 7.20 18.11 10.90
CA GLY A 87 6.68 16.77 11.04
C GLY A 87 7.40 15.69 10.27
N ILE A 88 8.38 16.05 9.45
CA ILE A 88 9.04 15.13 8.51
C ILE A 88 10.41 14.68 9.02
N ARG A 89 10.74 14.87 10.29
CA ARG A 89 12.01 14.37 10.80
C ARG A 89 11.90 12.90 11.17
N ARG A 90 12.84 12.10 10.67
CA ARG A 90 13.00 10.69 11.02
C ARG A 90 12.93 10.49 12.53
N GLY A 91 11.98 9.70 13.00
CA GLY A 91 11.76 9.41 14.42
C GLY A 91 10.89 10.42 15.18
N ASP A 92 10.61 11.58 14.60
CA ASP A 92 9.68 12.54 15.18
C ASP A 92 8.28 12.33 14.59
N ASN A 93 7.32 12.16 15.46
CA ASN A 93 5.92 12.13 15.05
C ASN A 93 5.51 13.55 14.61
N PRO A 94 5.20 13.79 13.33
CA PRO A 94 5.07 15.13 12.75
C PRO A 94 4.08 16.03 13.45
N THR A 95 3.02 15.48 13.99
CA THR A 95 2.02 16.26 14.71
C THR A 95 2.00 15.92 16.20
N GLY A 96 2.59 14.81 16.61
CA GLY A 96 2.52 14.31 18.00
C GLY A 96 1.11 14.02 18.49
N GLU A 97 0.11 14.45 17.72
CA GLU A 97 -1.30 14.40 18.10
C GLU A 97 -1.95 13.10 17.71
N GLU A 98 -2.87 12.66 18.56
CA GLU A 98 -3.73 11.54 18.29
C GLU A 98 -4.89 11.97 17.40
N PHE A 99 -5.27 11.13 16.43
CA PHE A 99 -6.41 11.37 15.56
C PHE A 99 -7.14 10.08 15.21
N PHE A 100 -8.42 10.21 14.92
CA PHE A 100 -9.23 9.14 14.37
C PHE A 100 -9.36 9.36 12.86
N PRO A 101 -8.80 8.49 12.01
CA PRO A 101 -8.90 8.68 10.57
C PRO A 101 -10.35 8.63 10.11
N ARG A 102 -10.71 9.50 9.17
CA ARG A 102 -12.06 9.54 8.60
C ARG A 102 -12.08 8.69 7.34
N ARG A 103 -13.02 7.75 7.26
CA ARG A 103 -13.31 7.05 5.99
C ARG A 103 -13.96 8.01 5.01
N THR A 104 -13.40 8.09 3.80
CA THR A 104 -14.03 8.80 2.68
C THR A 104 -15.31 8.08 2.23
N THR A 105 -16.06 8.65 1.29
CA THR A 105 -17.17 7.92 0.67
C THR A 105 -16.68 6.63 0.02
N ASP A 106 -15.58 6.68 -0.73
CA ASP A 106 -14.97 5.49 -1.33
C ASP A 106 -14.53 4.48 -0.26
N GLY A 107 -13.92 4.97 0.83
CA GLY A 107 -13.52 4.13 1.95
C GLY A 107 -14.68 3.45 2.68
N GLN A 108 -15.85 4.08 2.76
CA GLN A 108 -17.05 3.49 3.39
C GLN A 108 -17.57 2.28 2.60
N TYR A 109 -17.50 2.34 1.27
CA TYR A 109 -18.02 1.30 0.39
C TYR A 109 -16.94 0.33 -0.11
N SER A 110 -15.67 0.64 0.12
CA SER A 110 -14.56 -0.22 -0.32
C SER A 110 -14.52 -1.54 0.43
N PRO A 111 -14.42 -2.68 -0.27
CA PRO A 111 -14.14 -3.97 0.37
C PRO A 111 -12.85 -3.98 1.18
N LEU A 112 -11.88 -3.12 0.86
CA LEU A 112 -10.60 -3.00 1.57
C LEU A 112 -10.75 -2.47 3.00
N MET A 113 -11.84 -1.73 3.27
CA MET A 113 -12.13 -1.13 4.57
C MET A 113 -13.21 -1.90 5.35
N ARG A 114 -13.47 -3.15 4.97
CA ARG A 114 -14.50 -3.96 5.61
C ARG A 114 -13.90 -4.83 6.72
N LEU A 115 -14.11 -4.43 7.97
CA LEU A 115 -13.66 -5.16 9.16
C LEU A 115 -14.68 -6.20 9.60
N GLU A 116 -15.97 -5.98 9.29
CA GLU A 116 -17.09 -6.84 9.66
C GLU A 116 -18.01 -7.10 8.47
N ALA A 117 -18.71 -8.23 8.50
CA ALA A 117 -19.54 -8.69 7.38
C ALA A 117 -20.73 -7.78 7.07
N ASN A 118 -21.35 -7.20 8.09
CA ASN A 118 -22.50 -6.31 7.95
C ASN A 118 -22.12 -4.84 8.22
N ASP A 119 -22.89 -3.91 7.66
CA ASP A 119 -22.57 -2.48 7.71
C ASP A 119 -22.62 -1.88 9.12
N LEU A 120 -23.57 -2.33 9.96
CA LEU A 120 -23.66 -1.85 11.35
C LEU A 120 -22.45 -2.29 12.16
N GLY A 121 -22.09 -3.56 12.08
CA GLY A 121 -20.89 -4.11 12.72
C GLY A 121 -19.64 -3.45 12.20
N ASN A 122 -19.52 -3.26 10.88
CA ASN A 122 -18.38 -2.59 10.28
C ASN A 122 -18.23 -1.13 10.79
N ASN A 123 -19.32 -0.37 10.89
CA ASN A 123 -19.27 0.97 11.45
C ASN A 123 -18.89 0.97 12.94
N ALA A 124 -19.43 0.04 13.71
CA ALA A 124 -19.06 -0.11 15.12
C ALA A 124 -17.58 -0.48 15.30
N ALA A 125 -17.07 -1.43 14.51
CA ALA A 125 -15.65 -1.81 14.51
C ALA A 125 -14.75 -0.59 14.22
N TRP A 126 -15.02 0.18 13.17
CA TRP A 126 -14.26 1.39 12.86
C TRP A 126 -14.30 2.44 13.96
N THR A 127 -15.44 2.58 14.65
CA THR A 127 -15.60 3.54 15.76
C THR A 127 -14.85 3.11 17.02
N SER A 128 -14.65 1.80 17.20
CA SER A 128 -13.94 1.24 18.36
C SER A 128 -12.41 1.21 18.21
N LEU A 129 -11.89 1.46 17.01
CA LEU A 129 -10.44 1.50 16.79
C LEU A 129 -9.79 2.60 17.63
N PRO A 130 -8.65 2.34 18.27
CA PRO A 130 -7.86 3.36 18.94
C PRO A 130 -7.39 4.45 17.99
N ALA A 131 -7.16 5.65 18.53
CA ALA A 131 -6.58 6.74 17.78
C ALA A 131 -5.21 6.34 17.18
N LEU A 132 -4.98 6.74 15.94
CA LEU A 132 -3.65 6.75 15.35
C LEU A 132 -2.85 7.94 15.90
N GLN A 133 -1.54 7.88 15.78
CA GLN A 133 -0.66 8.94 16.24
C GLN A 133 0.33 9.28 15.13
N GLY A 134 0.29 10.54 14.71
CA GLY A 134 1.16 11.08 13.68
C GLY A 134 0.83 10.67 12.26
N VAL A 135 1.06 11.62 11.38
CA VAL A 135 0.90 11.47 9.94
C VAL A 135 2.11 12.08 9.24
N TYR A 136 2.63 11.38 8.25
CA TYR A 136 3.62 11.95 7.34
C TYR A 136 2.90 12.78 6.29
N VAL A 137 3.35 14.03 6.14
CA VAL A 137 2.68 14.97 5.26
C VAL A 137 3.10 14.71 3.83
N THR A 138 2.19 14.13 3.08
CA THR A 138 2.28 14.07 1.62
C THR A 138 1.50 15.22 1.00
N GLY A 139 1.60 15.39 -0.31
CA GLY A 139 0.72 16.29 -1.04
C GLY A 139 -0.68 15.71 -1.22
N ARG A 140 -1.30 16.00 -2.33
CA ARG A 140 -2.64 15.53 -2.67
C ARG A 140 -2.61 14.12 -3.24
N ALA A 141 -3.75 13.46 -3.21
CA ALA A 141 -3.96 12.28 -4.03
C ALA A 141 -3.81 12.64 -5.52
N LYS A 142 -3.18 11.78 -6.30
CA LYS A 142 -3.02 11.95 -7.74
C LYS A 142 -4.34 11.77 -8.48
N PRO A 143 -4.50 12.36 -9.67
CA PRO A 143 -5.63 12.04 -10.54
C PRO A 143 -5.71 10.52 -10.79
N GLY A 144 -6.88 9.93 -10.55
CA GLY A 144 -7.07 8.47 -10.67
C GLY A 144 -6.76 7.66 -9.40
N ALA A 145 -6.16 8.27 -8.39
CA ALA A 145 -6.02 7.63 -7.08
C ALA A 145 -7.33 7.70 -6.27
N THR A 146 -7.59 6.64 -5.51
CA THR A 146 -8.71 6.55 -4.59
C THR A 146 -8.20 6.70 -3.16
N VAL A 147 -8.73 7.67 -2.43
CA VAL A 147 -8.44 7.87 -1.00
C VAL A 147 -9.48 7.11 -0.19
N LEU A 148 -9.02 6.20 0.66
CA LEU A 148 -9.88 5.38 1.53
C LEU A 148 -10.01 5.98 2.93
N LEU A 149 -8.89 6.45 3.49
CA LEU A 149 -8.83 7.13 4.78
C LEU A 149 -8.14 8.47 4.62
N GLU A 150 -8.65 9.47 5.32
CA GLU A 150 -8.10 10.82 5.33
C GLU A 150 -7.98 11.37 6.75
N HIS A 151 -7.10 12.36 6.93
CA HIS A 151 -6.95 13.03 8.20
C HIS A 151 -8.17 13.92 8.49
N PRO A 152 -8.75 13.89 9.71
CA PRO A 152 -10.00 14.62 10.00
C PRO A 152 -9.84 16.16 9.97
N LEU A 153 -8.64 16.67 10.24
CA LEU A 153 -8.39 18.11 10.42
C LEU A 153 -7.30 18.66 9.48
N LEU A 154 -6.22 17.92 9.26
CA LEU A 154 -5.09 18.41 8.49
C LEU A 154 -5.40 18.39 6.99
N GLN A 155 -5.04 19.49 6.32
CA GLN A 155 -5.29 19.69 4.90
C GLN A 155 -4.06 20.28 4.21
N TYR A 156 -3.85 19.88 2.97
CA TYR A 156 -2.90 20.49 2.06
C TYR A 156 -3.64 21.00 0.82
N GLN A 157 -3.49 22.28 0.49
CA GLN A 157 -4.17 22.93 -0.64
C GLN A 157 -5.70 22.68 -0.65
N ASN A 158 -6.35 22.85 0.51
CA ASN A 158 -7.80 22.65 0.73
C ASN A 158 -8.31 21.21 0.51
N GLN A 159 -7.43 20.21 0.51
CA GLN A 159 -7.79 18.80 0.50
C GLN A 159 -7.28 18.13 1.77
N ALA A 160 -8.09 17.26 2.37
CA ALA A 160 -7.69 16.50 3.54
C ALA A 160 -6.46 15.63 3.19
N LEU A 161 -5.51 15.50 4.13
CA LEU A 161 -4.33 14.66 3.93
C LEU A 161 -4.75 13.20 3.79
N PRO A 162 -4.34 12.50 2.73
CA PRO A 162 -4.59 11.08 2.58
C PRO A 162 -3.84 10.29 3.66
N ILE A 163 -4.54 9.38 4.35
CA ILE A 163 -3.94 8.42 5.27
C ILE A 163 -3.75 7.07 4.61
N VAL A 164 -4.76 6.62 3.86
CA VAL A 164 -4.66 5.42 3.00
C VAL A 164 -5.20 5.80 1.64
N ALA A 165 -4.36 5.69 0.64
CA ALA A 165 -4.73 5.89 -0.75
C ALA A 165 -4.14 4.79 -1.64
N HIS A 166 -4.81 4.47 -2.74
CA HIS A 166 -4.34 3.50 -3.71
C HIS A 166 -4.65 3.92 -5.15
N GLN A 167 -3.93 3.33 -6.08
CA GLN A 167 -4.19 3.48 -7.52
C GLN A 167 -3.73 2.25 -8.30
N ARG A 168 -4.14 2.18 -9.56
CA ARG A 168 -3.49 1.33 -10.56
C ARG A 168 -2.35 2.09 -11.20
N TYR A 169 -1.25 1.39 -11.48
CA TYR A 169 -0.10 1.95 -12.19
C TYR A 169 0.42 0.92 -13.18
N GLY A 170 0.35 1.23 -14.47
CA GLY A 170 0.61 0.24 -15.49
C GLY A 170 -0.28 -1.00 -15.35
N SER A 171 0.32 -2.17 -15.36
CA SER A 171 -0.35 -3.44 -15.12
C SER A 171 -0.57 -3.75 -13.63
N GLY A 172 0.13 -3.05 -12.74
CA GLY A 172 0.12 -3.31 -11.30
C GLY A 172 -0.69 -2.32 -10.49
N ARG A 173 -0.34 -2.25 -9.21
CA ARG A 173 -1.05 -1.45 -8.20
C ARG A 173 -0.10 -0.81 -7.21
N SER A 174 -0.46 0.35 -6.73
CA SER A 174 0.26 0.98 -5.65
C SER A 174 -0.66 1.47 -4.54
N MET A 175 -0.10 1.56 -3.35
CA MET A 175 -0.79 2.03 -2.15
C MET A 175 0.17 2.83 -1.27
N SER A 176 -0.34 3.84 -0.60
CA SER A 176 0.36 4.55 0.46
C SER A 176 -0.44 4.53 1.76
N ILE A 177 0.26 4.31 2.88
CA ILE A 177 -0.23 4.48 4.24
C ILE A 177 0.68 5.50 4.91
N THR A 178 0.20 6.72 5.11
CA THR A 178 1.01 7.86 5.55
C THR A 178 1.13 7.98 7.07
N THR A 179 1.02 6.88 7.78
CA THR A 179 1.24 6.80 9.23
C THR A 179 1.96 5.51 9.57
N ALA A 180 2.85 5.56 10.54
CA ALA A 180 3.52 4.37 11.08
C ALA A 180 2.79 3.77 12.31
N SER A 181 1.64 4.32 12.70
CA SER A 181 1.02 3.99 13.99
C SER A 181 -0.11 2.98 13.95
N THR A 182 -0.34 2.30 12.81
CA THR A 182 -1.39 1.26 12.68
C THR A 182 -1.20 0.07 13.62
N TRP A 183 0.04 -0.17 14.11
CA TRP A 183 0.32 -1.18 15.14
C TRP A 183 -0.44 -0.96 16.46
N ARG A 184 -0.86 0.30 16.74
CA ARG A 184 -1.67 0.63 17.93
C ARG A 184 -2.98 -0.14 17.94
N TRP A 185 -3.56 -0.38 16.76
CA TRP A 185 -4.78 -1.18 16.65
C TRP A 185 -4.58 -2.64 17.08
N GLN A 186 -3.37 -3.17 16.88
CA GLN A 186 -3.03 -4.51 17.37
C GLN A 186 -2.76 -4.53 18.89
N MET A 187 -2.04 -3.50 19.38
CA MET A 187 -1.51 -3.51 20.74
C MET A 187 -2.48 -2.95 21.79
N MET A 188 -3.43 -2.11 21.39
CA MET A 188 -4.35 -1.43 22.32
C MET A 188 -5.75 -2.06 22.35
N LEU A 189 -6.07 -2.96 21.43
CA LEU A 189 -7.30 -3.73 21.42
C LEU A 189 -7.14 -5.06 22.16
N PRO A 190 -8.25 -5.69 22.62
CA PRO A 190 -8.21 -7.04 23.17
C PRO A 190 -7.57 -8.02 22.19
N SER A 191 -6.86 -9.02 22.70
CA SER A 191 -6.13 -10.01 21.87
C SER A 191 -7.02 -10.83 20.92
N GLN A 192 -8.33 -10.85 21.15
CA GLN A 192 -9.32 -11.50 20.27
C GLN A 192 -9.77 -10.60 19.11
N ASP A 193 -9.48 -9.29 19.16
CA ASP A 193 -9.84 -8.37 18.10
C ASP A 193 -8.92 -8.59 16.88
N GLN A 194 -9.53 -8.83 15.73
CA GLN A 194 -8.82 -9.11 14.48
C GLN A 194 -8.92 -7.96 13.47
N SER A 195 -9.36 -6.79 13.90
CA SER A 195 -9.60 -5.65 13.01
C SER A 195 -8.34 -5.25 12.24
N GLN A 196 -7.21 -5.12 12.94
CA GLN A 196 -5.92 -4.76 12.32
C GLN A 196 -5.45 -5.85 11.35
N GLU A 197 -5.49 -7.11 11.76
CA GLU A 197 -5.10 -8.25 10.90
C GLU A 197 -6.00 -8.34 9.67
N THR A 198 -7.31 -8.16 9.84
CA THR A 198 -8.28 -8.18 8.75
C THR A 198 -8.00 -7.06 7.75
N LEU A 199 -7.74 -5.84 8.23
CA LEU A 199 -7.37 -4.72 7.37
C LEU A 199 -6.12 -5.03 6.55
N TRP A 200 -5.01 -5.37 7.21
CA TRP A 200 -3.75 -5.65 6.53
C TRP A 200 -3.85 -6.81 5.55
N ARG A 201 -4.56 -7.87 5.89
CA ARG A 201 -4.81 -9.00 5.00
C ARG A 201 -5.53 -8.58 3.72
N GLN A 202 -6.53 -7.69 3.83
CA GLN A 202 -7.26 -7.18 2.67
C GLN A 202 -6.37 -6.29 1.79
N LEU A 203 -5.59 -5.39 2.40
CA LEU A 203 -4.69 -4.50 1.67
C LEU A 203 -3.62 -5.29 0.92
N LEU A 204 -2.96 -6.22 1.59
CA LEU A 204 -1.92 -7.06 0.98
C LEU A 204 -2.48 -7.98 -0.11
N ARG A 205 -3.65 -8.57 0.12
CA ARG A 205 -4.32 -9.38 -0.92
C ARG A 205 -4.66 -8.53 -2.15
N TRP A 206 -5.14 -7.31 -1.94
CA TRP A 206 -5.45 -6.42 -3.06
C TRP A 206 -4.20 -6.06 -3.86
N LEU A 207 -3.09 -5.84 -3.21
CA LEU A 207 -1.81 -5.57 -3.87
C LEU A 207 -1.34 -6.76 -4.71
N ALA A 208 -1.43 -7.98 -4.17
CA ALA A 208 -0.92 -9.19 -4.80
C ALA A 208 -1.79 -9.69 -5.98
N VAL A 209 -3.10 -9.43 -5.98
CA VAL A 209 -4.06 -10.01 -6.96
C VAL A 209 -3.78 -9.61 -8.42
N SER A 210 -3.05 -8.53 -8.69
CA SER A 210 -2.77 -8.10 -10.06
C SER A 210 -1.53 -8.74 -10.67
N ALA A 211 -0.66 -9.34 -9.85
CA ALA A 211 0.53 -10.01 -10.35
C ALA A 211 0.10 -11.27 -11.12
N PRO A 212 0.35 -11.36 -12.43
CA PRO A 212 0.03 -12.56 -13.18
C PRO A 212 0.86 -13.74 -12.63
N GLU A 213 0.24 -14.90 -12.54
CA GLU A 213 0.95 -16.12 -12.19
C GLU A 213 2.00 -16.40 -13.27
N ARG A 214 3.23 -16.75 -12.86
CA ARG A 214 4.31 -17.10 -13.80
C ARG A 214 3.96 -18.28 -14.69
N ILE A 215 3.13 -19.17 -14.17
CA ILE A 215 2.63 -20.34 -14.89
C ILE A 215 1.12 -20.36 -14.73
N THR A 216 0.43 -20.14 -15.83
CA THR A 216 -1.03 -20.30 -15.88
C THR A 216 -1.32 -21.63 -16.57
N ILE A 217 -2.18 -22.44 -15.96
CA ILE A 217 -2.63 -23.71 -16.52
C ILE A 217 -4.11 -23.57 -16.84
N ASP A 218 -4.42 -23.61 -18.10
CA ASP A 218 -5.79 -23.57 -18.61
C ASP A 218 -6.21 -24.96 -19.13
N PHE A 219 -7.43 -25.31 -18.84
CA PHE A 219 -8.07 -26.51 -19.36
C PHE A 219 -9.08 -26.11 -20.42
N ASP A 220 -9.21 -26.91 -21.47
CA ASP A 220 -10.14 -26.67 -22.57
C ASP A 220 -11.62 -26.83 -22.18
N GLN A 221 -11.91 -27.53 -21.06
CA GLN A 221 -13.27 -27.74 -20.53
C GLN A 221 -13.27 -27.70 -19.00
N GLU A 222 -14.41 -27.28 -18.40
CA GLU A 222 -14.60 -27.29 -16.94
C GLU A 222 -14.85 -28.70 -16.36
N PHE A 223 -15.40 -29.64 -17.17
CA PHE A 223 -15.75 -31.00 -16.75
C PHE A 223 -15.35 -31.99 -17.82
N TYR A 224 -14.84 -33.15 -17.40
CA TYR A 224 -14.44 -34.25 -18.25
C TYR A 224 -15.13 -35.55 -17.81
N ASN A 225 -15.48 -36.41 -18.78
CA ASN A 225 -15.92 -37.76 -18.49
C ASN A 225 -14.73 -38.73 -18.49
N VAL A 226 -14.92 -39.90 -17.87
CA VAL A 226 -13.89 -40.92 -17.86
C VAL A 226 -13.61 -41.40 -19.30
N GLY A 227 -12.40 -41.15 -19.76
CA GLY A 227 -11.96 -41.52 -21.12
C GLY A 227 -11.87 -40.34 -22.09
N ASP A 228 -12.27 -39.14 -21.69
CA ASP A 228 -12.10 -37.93 -22.49
C ASP A 228 -10.62 -37.55 -22.61
N GLU A 229 -10.26 -36.94 -23.73
CA GLU A 229 -8.95 -36.34 -23.93
C GLU A 229 -8.93 -34.96 -23.25
N VAL A 230 -7.92 -34.70 -22.41
CA VAL A 230 -7.75 -33.45 -21.68
C VAL A 230 -6.66 -32.64 -22.37
N VAL A 231 -6.99 -31.47 -22.90
CA VAL A 231 -6.00 -30.51 -23.40
C VAL A 231 -5.64 -29.53 -22.31
N VAL A 232 -4.39 -29.53 -21.91
CA VAL A 232 -3.82 -28.64 -20.90
C VAL A 232 -2.90 -27.66 -21.58
N THR A 233 -3.20 -26.35 -21.48
CA THR A 233 -2.36 -25.27 -21.98
C THR A 233 -1.62 -24.62 -20.80
N ALA A 234 -0.30 -24.68 -20.79
CA ALA A 234 0.53 -23.99 -19.84
C ALA A 234 1.13 -22.74 -20.50
N THR A 235 0.82 -21.56 -19.95
CA THR A 235 1.42 -20.30 -20.35
C THR A 235 2.48 -19.93 -19.33
N ILE A 236 3.71 -19.73 -19.78
CA ILE A 236 4.85 -19.30 -18.95
C ILE A 236 5.19 -17.86 -19.34
N LEU A 237 5.21 -16.98 -18.35
CA LEU A 237 5.66 -15.60 -18.52
C LEU A 237 7.17 -15.53 -18.20
N ASP A 238 7.96 -15.08 -19.17
CA ASP A 238 9.40 -14.84 -19.03
C ASP A 238 9.72 -13.56 -18.26
#